data_ce202e97249d778a3721bd9726184c78
#
_entry.id   ce202e97249d778a3721bd9726184c78
#
_cell.length_a   1.000
_cell.length_b   1.000
_cell.length_c   1.000
_cell.angle_alpha   90.00
_cell.angle_beta   90.00
_cell.angle_gamma   90.00
#
_symmetry.space_group_name_H-M   'P 1'
#
loop_
_entity.id
_entity.type
_entity.pdbx_description
1 polymer ?
#
loop_
_entity_poly.entity_id
_entity_poly.type
_entity_poly.pdbx_seq_one_letter_code
_entity_poly.pdbx_strand_id
1 'polypeptide(L)'
;MPKQEGQKSKLVTLLRILEQRTDENHRLNVPQLVQLLENQGILAERKSIYSDIDTLRSLGYDIQLQRGRGGGYWMASRAFELSELKLLVDAVQSSSVISARTSKRIIHKLEALCSDYEGTQLQRQVYVDGRPKTDSQTLLYSIDALHTAINRGCLVQFRYKGSSAVRTVSPWQLAWENGCYYLIAYQDEKAPPVRHYRVDRMAGVLVLDEPRRGKEFFRTFDLPAYLRKHFNMFGGTEYRVTLRCAADLEPVMRERFGREPVFCPEEDGHFHFDVPICVSQQFFGWVCGFGGKVEVTAPAAVRAQLHQMVQGLAEQHR
;
A
#
# COMPACT_ATOMS: atom_id res chain seq x y z
N MET A 1 36.96 31.02 23.41
CA MET A 1 36.75 29.67 22.86
C MET A 1 35.58 29.64 21.84
N PRO A 2 35.78 30.05 20.59
CA PRO A 2 34.70 29.92 19.57
C PRO A 2 34.86 28.69 18.65
N LYS A 3 35.79 27.75 18.94
CA LYS A 3 36.11 26.63 18.04
C LYS A 3 35.12 25.45 18.03
N GLN A 4 34.24 25.29 19.00
CA GLN A 4 33.39 24.11 19.10
C GLN A 4 32.06 24.17 18.29
N GLU A 5 31.46 25.35 18.14
CA GLU A 5 30.21 25.48 17.36
C GLU A 5 30.43 25.27 15.86
N GLY A 6 31.52 25.83 15.32
CA GLY A 6 31.87 25.65 13.90
C GLY A 6 32.20 24.19 13.50
N GLN A 7 32.77 23.39 14.41
CA GLN A 7 33.13 21.99 14.13
C GLN A 7 31.88 21.06 14.04
N LYS A 8 30.90 21.24 14.91
CA LYS A 8 29.67 20.48 14.89
C LYS A 8 28.86 20.76 13.62
N SER A 9 28.72 22.02 13.27
CA SER A 9 28.06 22.45 12.03
C SER A 9 28.77 21.87 10.80
N LYS A 10 30.11 21.90 10.76
CA LYS A 10 30.91 21.35 9.67
C LYS A 10 30.65 19.85 9.45
N LEU A 11 30.69 19.05 10.53
CA LEU A 11 30.47 17.60 10.43
C LEU A 11 29.07 17.25 9.87
N VAL A 12 28.03 17.93 10.37
CA VAL A 12 26.65 17.72 9.90
C VAL A 12 26.49 18.17 8.43
N THR A 13 27.15 19.30 8.07
CA THR A 13 27.09 19.79 6.69
C THR A 13 27.83 18.87 5.72
N LEU A 14 29.03 18.37 6.14
CA LEU A 14 29.77 17.37 5.36
C LEU A 14 28.97 16.10 5.12
N LEU A 15 28.31 15.61 6.16
CA LEU A 15 27.43 14.45 6.04
C LEU A 15 26.32 14.71 4.99
N ARG A 16 25.61 15.83 5.08
CA ARG A 16 24.56 16.19 4.10
C ARG A 16 25.09 16.30 2.68
N ILE A 17 26.28 16.87 2.49
CA ILE A 17 26.91 16.92 1.17
C ILE A 17 27.17 15.52 0.64
N LEU A 18 27.71 14.61 1.46
CA LEU A 18 27.94 13.22 1.06
C LEU A 18 26.65 12.49 0.74
N GLU A 19 25.59 12.66 1.55
CA GLU A 19 24.29 12.04 1.31
C GLU A 19 23.61 12.55 0.04
N GLN A 20 23.66 13.87 -0.23
CA GLN A 20 22.91 14.49 -1.32
C GLN A 20 23.69 14.54 -2.64
N ARG A 21 25.00 14.73 -2.60
CA ARG A 21 25.83 15.01 -3.78
C ARG A 21 26.72 13.86 -4.21
N THR A 22 26.62 12.69 -3.55
CA THR A 22 27.46 11.56 -3.94
C THR A 22 26.66 10.28 -4.08
N ASP A 23 27.11 9.43 -4.94
CA ASP A 23 26.69 8.03 -5.12
C ASP A 23 27.85 7.26 -5.78
N GLU A 24 27.64 5.99 -6.15
CA GLU A 24 28.66 5.14 -6.77
C GLU A 24 29.23 5.74 -8.06
N ASN A 25 28.44 6.53 -8.81
CA ASN A 25 28.85 7.15 -10.07
C ASN A 25 29.31 8.60 -9.91
N HIS A 26 28.95 9.26 -8.79
CA HIS A 26 29.23 10.66 -8.52
C HIS A 26 30.01 10.80 -7.21
N ARG A 27 31.31 10.85 -7.33
CA ARG A 27 32.25 10.93 -6.19
C ARG A 27 32.81 12.33 -6.04
N LEU A 28 33.08 12.73 -4.81
CA LEU A 28 33.69 14.03 -4.52
C LEU A 28 35.07 13.85 -3.90
N ASN A 29 36.06 14.52 -4.49
CA ASN A 29 37.40 14.59 -3.91
C ASN A 29 37.47 15.65 -2.80
N VAL A 30 38.52 15.61 -1.98
CA VAL A 30 38.66 16.54 -0.82
C VAL A 30 38.61 18.01 -1.22
N PRO A 31 39.29 18.47 -2.30
CA PRO A 31 39.13 19.85 -2.76
C PRO A 31 37.68 20.24 -3.07
N GLN A 32 36.90 19.36 -3.69
CA GLN A 32 35.46 19.58 -4.00
C GLN A 32 34.63 19.66 -2.72
N LEU A 33 34.90 18.80 -1.71
CA LEU A 33 34.23 18.83 -0.42
C LEU A 33 34.53 20.16 0.33
N VAL A 34 35.78 20.62 0.31
CA VAL A 34 36.17 21.92 0.88
C VAL A 34 35.41 23.05 0.21
N GLN A 35 35.39 23.10 -1.12
CA GLN A 35 34.65 24.10 -1.90
C GLN A 35 33.14 24.12 -1.59
N LEU A 36 32.53 22.96 -1.45
CA LEU A 36 31.10 22.85 -1.13
C LEU A 36 30.78 23.32 0.29
N LEU A 37 31.69 23.10 1.26
CA LEU A 37 31.60 23.65 2.62
C LEU A 37 31.75 25.15 2.63
N GLU A 38 32.76 25.68 1.91
CA GLU A 38 33.00 27.12 1.76
C GLU A 38 31.79 27.83 1.14
N ASN A 39 31.14 27.25 0.15
CA ASN A 39 29.91 27.78 -0.44
C ASN A 39 28.75 27.88 0.57
N GLN A 40 28.81 27.13 1.68
CA GLN A 40 27.89 27.23 2.81
C GLN A 40 28.43 28.07 3.99
N GLY A 41 29.50 28.79 3.77
CA GLY A 41 30.12 29.67 4.79
C GLY A 41 30.94 28.93 5.84
N ILE A 42 31.30 27.66 5.58
CA ILE A 42 32.07 26.84 6.51
C ILE A 42 33.51 26.66 6.00
N LEU A 43 34.47 27.29 6.68
CA LEU A 43 35.90 27.11 6.37
C LEU A 43 36.37 25.73 6.84
N ALA A 44 37.00 24.99 5.95
CA ALA A 44 37.51 23.65 6.24
C ALA A 44 38.92 23.44 5.65
N GLU A 45 39.79 22.86 6.42
CA GLU A 45 41.12 22.43 5.95
C GLU A 45 41.08 20.97 5.51
N ARG A 46 41.92 20.61 4.53
CA ARG A 46 42.00 19.23 4.00
C ARG A 46 42.20 18.18 5.09
N LYS A 47 43.08 18.43 6.07
CA LYS A 47 43.35 17.48 7.16
C LYS A 47 42.13 17.25 8.04
N SER A 48 41.31 18.29 8.25
CA SER A 48 40.10 18.17 9.07
C SER A 48 39.00 17.37 8.35
N ILE A 49 38.92 17.40 7.01
CA ILE A 49 37.97 16.60 6.25
C ILE A 49 38.23 15.10 6.41
N TYR A 50 39.52 14.68 6.37
CA TYR A 50 39.84 13.27 6.61
C TYR A 50 39.40 12.81 8.00
N SER A 51 39.67 13.59 9.03
CA SER A 51 39.27 13.30 10.41
C SER A 51 37.75 13.26 10.57
N ASP A 52 37.04 14.19 9.89
CA ASP A 52 35.57 14.20 9.93
C ASP A 52 34.96 12.95 9.22
N ILE A 53 35.52 12.53 8.07
CA ILE A 53 35.10 11.32 7.37
C ILE A 53 35.35 10.08 8.23
N ASP A 54 36.49 9.99 8.88
CA ASP A 54 36.79 8.87 9.77
C ASP A 54 35.85 8.85 10.99
N THR A 55 35.47 10.02 11.50
CA THR A 55 34.44 10.16 12.54
C THR A 55 33.11 9.68 12.06
N LEU A 56 32.64 10.08 10.85
CA LEU A 56 31.38 9.62 10.28
C LEU A 56 31.37 8.09 10.07
N ARG A 57 32.47 7.52 9.60
CA ARG A 57 32.64 6.07 9.48
C ARG A 57 32.53 5.35 10.82
N SER A 58 33.15 5.91 11.87
CA SER A 58 33.06 5.35 13.23
C SER A 58 31.65 5.42 13.81
N LEU A 59 30.80 6.34 13.30
CA LEU A 59 29.38 6.47 13.62
C LEU A 59 28.47 5.55 12.78
N GLY A 60 29.06 4.74 11.89
CA GLY A 60 28.33 3.73 11.10
C GLY A 60 27.93 4.19 9.69
N TYR A 61 28.36 5.36 9.22
CA TYR A 61 28.12 5.77 7.85
C TYR A 61 29.07 5.05 6.88
N ASP A 62 28.52 4.40 5.86
CA ASP A 62 29.32 3.69 4.85
C ASP A 62 29.84 4.65 3.78
N ILE A 63 30.91 5.35 4.12
CA ILE A 63 31.59 6.28 3.21
C ILE A 63 32.79 5.56 2.59
N GLN A 64 32.74 5.31 1.30
CA GLN A 64 33.79 4.65 0.54
C GLN A 64 34.73 5.66 -0.12
N LEU A 65 35.94 5.21 -0.48
CA LEU A 65 36.95 6.00 -1.19
C LEU A 65 37.46 5.21 -2.38
N GLN A 66 37.32 5.76 -3.56
CA GLN A 66 38.06 5.29 -4.75
C GLN A 66 39.27 6.18 -4.98
N ARG A 67 40.45 5.57 -5.15
CA ARG A 67 41.70 6.25 -5.50
C ARG A 67 41.88 6.33 -7.02
N GLY A 68 42.66 7.29 -7.48
CA GLY A 68 43.01 7.44 -8.90
C GLY A 68 42.26 8.56 -9.62
N ARG A 69 42.37 8.59 -10.96
CA ARG A 69 41.75 9.63 -11.78
C ARG A 69 40.21 9.53 -11.71
N GLY A 70 39.54 10.61 -11.32
CA GLY A 70 38.09 10.63 -11.09
C GLY A 70 37.65 9.99 -9.77
N GLY A 71 38.61 9.66 -8.87
CA GLY A 71 38.29 9.11 -7.55
C GLY A 71 37.83 10.18 -6.55
N GLY A 72 37.23 9.71 -5.48
CA GLY A 72 36.70 10.54 -4.40
C GLY A 72 35.94 9.74 -3.39
N TYR A 73 35.34 10.42 -2.44
CA TYR A 73 34.47 9.85 -1.44
C TYR A 73 33.03 9.81 -1.94
N TRP A 74 32.28 8.78 -1.52
CA TRP A 74 30.84 8.70 -1.74
C TRP A 74 30.17 7.92 -0.61
N MET A 75 28.88 8.19 -0.41
CA MET A 75 28.01 7.41 0.47
C MET A 75 27.59 6.14 -0.25
N ALA A 76 28.09 4.98 0.19
CA ALA A 76 27.87 3.70 -0.49
C ALA A 76 26.56 3.03 -0.10
N SER A 77 26.12 3.18 1.16
CA SER A 77 24.81 2.65 1.60
C SER A 77 23.96 3.77 2.21
N ARG A 78 22.66 3.63 2.07
CA ARG A 78 21.62 4.50 2.61
C ARG A 78 20.54 3.67 3.29
N ALA A 79 19.59 4.36 3.95
CA ALA A 79 18.44 3.69 4.58
C ALA A 79 17.57 2.91 3.58
N PHE A 80 17.57 3.32 2.30
CA PHE A 80 16.90 2.64 1.20
C PHE A 80 17.82 2.54 0.00
N GLU A 81 17.76 1.42 -0.71
CA GLU A 81 18.35 1.30 -2.03
C GLU A 81 17.49 2.02 -3.08
N LEU A 82 18.11 2.42 -4.20
CA LEU A 82 17.40 3.11 -5.29
C LEU A 82 16.24 2.27 -5.86
N SER A 83 16.39 0.94 -5.93
CA SER A 83 15.35 -0.01 -6.33
C SER A 83 14.14 0.01 -5.41
N GLU A 84 14.36 0.09 -4.10
CA GLU A 84 13.30 0.19 -3.09
C GLU A 84 12.57 1.54 -3.17
N LEU A 85 13.32 2.64 -3.36
CA LEU A 85 12.73 3.96 -3.55
C LEU A 85 11.87 4.01 -4.83
N LYS A 86 12.31 3.39 -5.94
CA LYS A 86 11.50 3.28 -7.17
C LYS A 86 10.17 2.58 -6.88
N LEU A 87 10.20 1.44 -6.18
CA LEU A 87 9.00 0.71 -5.81
C LEU A 87 8.05 1.55 -4.94
N LEU A 88 8.59 2.30 -3.97
CA LEU A 88 7.80 3.20 -3.12
C LEU A 88 7.16 4.34 -3.92
N VAL A 89 7.91 4.94 -4.84
CA VAL A 89 7.41 5.99 -5.75
C VAL A 89 6.28 5.44 -6.62
N ASP A 90 6.45 4.26 -7.21
CA ASP A 90 5.44 3.59 -8.03
C ASP A 90 4.17 3.31 -7.23
N ALA A 91 4.30 2.80 -6.00
CA ALA A 91 3.17 2.58 -5.10
C ALA A 91 2.40 3.88 -4.77
N VAL A 92 3.11 5.00 -4.54
CA VAL A 92 2.51 6.30 -4.31
C VAL A 92 1.83 6.85 -5.56
N GLN A 93 2.44 6.67 -6.74
CA GLN A 93 1.89 7.14 -8.00
C GLN A 93 0.65 6.35 -8.43
N SER A 94 0.67 5.03 -8.29
CA SER A 94 -0.44 4.14 -8.65
C SER A 94 -1.63 4.23 -7.69
N SER A 95 -1.44 4.77 -6.48
CA SER A 95 -2.50 4.91 -5.49
C SER A 95 -3.59 5.87 -5.95
N SER A 96 -4.83 5.39 -6.10
CA SER A 96 -6.02 6.20 -6.37
C SER A 96 -6.51 6.97 -5.13
N VAL A 97 -6.04 6.58 -3.96
CA VAL A 97 -6.45 7.11 -2.64
C VAL A 97 -5.76 8.44 -2.33
N ILE A 98 -4.57 8.66 -2.92
CA ILE A 98 -3.74 9.82 -2.64
C ILE A 98 -3.94 10.86 -3.75
N SER A 99 -4.23 12.14 -3.38
CA SER A 99 -4.36 13.22 -4.35
C SER A 99 -3.04 13.45 -5.11
N ALA A 100 -3.11 13.99 -6.33
CA ALA A 100 -1.92 14.31 -7.13
C ALA A 100 -0.95 15.25 -6.38
N ARG A 101 -1.49 16.22 -5.63
CA ARG A 101 -0.71 17.16 -4.80
C ARG A 101 0.03 16.42 -3.66
N THR A 102 -0.67 15.50 -2.99
CA THR A 102 -0.08 14.72 -1.89
C THR A 102 0.95 13.72 -2.43
N SER A 103 0.69 13.07 -3.58
CA SER A 103 1.66 12.20 -4.24
C SER A 103 2.97 12.94 -4.55
N LYS A 104 2.90 14.11 -5.18
CA LYS A 104 4.08 14.96 -5.45
C LYS A 104 4.87 15.29 -4.18
N ARG A 105 4.16 15.64 -3.10
CA ARG A 105 4.80 15.98 -1.82
C ARG A 105 5.50 14.76 -1.18
N ILE A 106 4.90 13.57 -1.27
CA ILE A 106 5.50 12.33 -0.73
C ILE A 106 6.70 11.93 -1.59
N ILE A 107 6.58 11.97 -2.92
CA ILE A 107 7.67 11.65 -3.85
C ILE A 107 8.86 12.57 -3.60
N HIS A 108 8.64 13.87 -3.46
CA HIS A 108 9.73 14.79 -3.14
C HIS A 108 10.45 14.48 -1.80
N LYS A 109 9.73 13.91 -0.82
CA LYS A 109 10.38 13.44 0.42
C LYS A 109 11.16 12.14 0.20
N LEU A 110 10.70 11.26 -0.68
CA LEU A 110 11.42 10.04 -1.04
C LEU A 110 12.69 10.36 -1.84
N GLU A 111 12.64 11.35 -2.73
CA GLU A 111 13.82 11.85 -3.47
C GLU A 111 14.93 12.33 -2.53
N ALA A 112 14.60 12.91 -1.38
CA ALA A 112 15.57 13.35 -0.39
C ALA A 112 16.29 12.21 0.35
N LEU A 113 15.91 10.95 0.12
CA LEU A 113 16.53 9.75 0.72
C LEU A 113 17.63 9.13 -0.15
N CYS A 114 17.86 9.67 -1.35
CA CYS A 114 18.93 9.26 -2.26
C CYS A 114 19.76 10.47 -2.71
N SER A 115 20.74 10.27 -3.58
CA SER A 115 21.49 11.40 -4.15
C SER A 115 20.61 12.25 -5.07
N ASP A 116 20.99 13.53 -5.27
CA ASP A 116 20.30 14.43 -6.23
C ASP A 116 20.27 13.83 -7.64
N TYR A 117 21.32 13.07 -8.01
CA TYR A 117 21.43 12.41 -9.32
C TYR A 117 20.47 11.22 -9.44
N GLU A 118 20.36 10.41 -8.39
CA GLU A 118 19.42 9.29 -8.32
C GLU A 118 17.98 9.79 -8.23
N GLY A 119 17.74 10.87 -7.48
CA GLY A 119 16.43 11.51 -7.32
C GLY A 119 15.81 11.92 -8.65
N THR A 120 16.63 12.39 -9.62
CA THR A 120 16.12 12.71 -10.98
C THR A 120 15.59 11.49 -11.73
N GLN A 121 16.05 10.29 -11.40
CA GLN A 121 15.58 9.05 -12.01
C GLN A 121 14.23 8.60 -11.45
N LEU A 122 13.86 9.04 -10.23
CA LEU A 122 12.60 8.64 -9.58
C LEU A 122 11.36 9.29 -10.20
N GLN A 123 11.54 10.43 -10.93
CA GLN A 123 10.41 11.27 -11.36
C GLN A 123 9.66 10.78 -12.62
N ARG A 124 10.15 9.79 -13.37
CA ARG A 124 9.70 9.58 -14.76
C ARG A 124 9.34 8.15 -15.18
N GLN A 125 9.24 7.16 -14.30
CA GLN A 125 9.26 5.77 -14.75
C GLN A 125 7.91 5.04 -14.82
N VAL A 126 6.85 5.48 -14.15
CA VAL A 126 5.55 4.81 -14.22
C VAL A 126 4.48 5.73 -14.75
N TYR A 127 3.92 5.39 -15.91
CA TYR A 127 2.70 6.00 -16.42
C TYR A 127 1.50 5.37 -15.68
N VAL A 128 0.85 6.16 -14.86
CA VAL A 128 -0.41 5.77 -14.23
C VAL A 128 -1.54 6.28 -15.11
N ASP A 129 -2.26 5.35 -15.74
CA ASP A 129 -3.47 5.67 -16.48
C ASP A 129 -4.42 6.50 -15.62
N GLY A 130 -5.00 7.53 -16.21
CA GLY A 130 -5.69 8.64 -15.56
C GLY A 130 -6.89 8.29 -14.69
N ARG A 131 -6.75 7.35 -13.76
CA ARG A 131 -7.75 7.17 -12.70
C ARG A 131 -7.89 8.48 -11.93
N PRO A 132 -9.09 9.04 -11.80
CA PRO A 132 -9.31 10.24 -11.02
C PRO A 132 -8.84 9.99 -9.60
N LYS A 133 -7.75 10.68 -9.22
CA LYS A 133 -7.24 10.63 -7.85
C LYS A 133 -8.23 11.37 -6.95
N THR A 134 -8.53 10.78 -5.81
CA THR A 134 -9.40 11.40 -4.81
C THR A 134 -8.75 12.70 -4.31
N ASP A 135 -9.43 13.84 -4.44
CA ASP A 135 -8.88 15.16 -4.06
C ASP A 135 -8.98 15.46 -2.56
N SER A 136 -9.11 14.43 -1.74
CA SER A 136 -9.46 14.56 -0.33
C SER A 136 -8.24 14.40 0.59
N GLN A 137 -7.76 15.52 1.15
CA GLN A 137 -6.86 15.50 2.32
C GLN A 137 -7.54 14.83 3.54
N THR A 138 -8.87 14.87 3.61
CA THR A 138 -9.68 14.28 4.67
C THR A 138 -9.52 12.76 4.75
N LEU A 139 -9.19 12.10 3.64
CA LEU A 139 -9.02 10.65 3.62
C LEU A 139 -7.85 10.17 4.48
N LEU A 140 -6.70 10.84 4.43
CA LEU A 140 -5.54 10.49 5.27
C LEU A 140 -5.87 10.65 6.76
N TYR A 141 -6.57 11.73 7.12
CA TYR A 141 -7.03 11.93 8.50
C TYR A 141 -8.07 10.88 8.93
N SER A 142 -8.97 10.48 8.01
CA SER A 142 -9.93 9.41 8.29
C SER A 142 -9.24 8.07 8.53
N ILE A 143 -8.22 7.72 7.73
CA ILE A 143 -7.43 6.49 7.89
C ILE A 143 -6.70 6.53 9.24
N ASP A 144 -6.06 7.63 9.60
CA ASP A 144 -5.33 7.81 10.86
C ASP A 144 -6.26 7.70 12.07
N ALA A 145 -7.41 8.36 12.01
CA ALA A 145 -8.44 8.25 13.05
C ALA A 145 -8.95 6.81 13.23
N LEU A 146 -9.16 6.08 12.12
CA LEU A 146 -9.57 4.67 12.16
C LEU A 146 -8.50 3.78 12.76
N HIS A 147 -7.23 3.96 12.39
CA HIS A 147 -6.11 3.25 13.03
C HIS A 147 -6.05 3.52 14.53
N THR A 148 -6.20 4.80 14.92
CA THR A 148 -6.22 5.19 16.33
C THR A 148 -7.36 4.51 17.08
N ALA A 149 -8.57 4.50 16.53
CA ALA A 149 -9.73 3.86 17.14
C ALA A 149 -9.56 2.34 17.27
N ILE A 150 -9.02 1.70 16.24
CA ILE A 150 -8.74 0.24 16.24
C ILE A 150 -7.72 -0.09 17.33
N ASN A 151 -6.63 0.67 17.42
CA ASN A 151 -5.57 0.46 18.42
C ASN A 151 -6.05 0.72 19.84
N ARG A 152 -6.85 1.78 20.07
CA ARG A 152 -7.44 2.10 21.38
C ARG A 152 -8.60 1.18 21.74
N GLY A 153 -9.17 0.45 20.78
CA GLY A 153 -10.35 -0.37 21.00
C GLY A 153 -11.63 0.45 21.26
N CYS A 154 -11.77 1.59 20.60
CA CYS A 154 -12.87 2.53 20.78
C CYS A 154 -13.86 2.52 19.63
N LEU A 155 -15.09 3.03 19.85
CA LEU A 155 -16.08 3.28 18.81
C LEU A 155 -15.63 4.42 17.89
N VAL A 156 -16.16 4.41 16.66
CA VAL A 156 -16.04 5.54 15.73
C VAL A 156 -17.40 6.02 15.28
N GLN A 157 -17.49 7.31 15.04
CA GLN A 157 -18.66 7.96 14.48
C GLN A 157 -18.29 8.66 13.18
N PHE A 158 -19.13 8.56 12.15
CA PHE A 158 -18.92 9.21 10.85
C PHE A 158 -20.24 9.36 10.08
N ARG A 159 -20.25 10.24 9.08
CA ARG A 159 -21.28 10.29 8.03
C ARG A 159 -20.81 9.54 6.80
N TYR A 160 -21.72 8.84 6.15
CA TYR A 160 -21.40 8.06 4.95
C TYR A 160 -22.05 8.68 3.72
N LYS A 161 -21.28 8.84 2.63
CA LYS A 161 -21.75 9.46 1.39
C LYS A 161 -23.05 8.81 0.91
N GLY A 162 -24.05 9.64 0.56
CA GLY A 162 -25.38 9.19 0.18
C GLY A 162 -26.35 9.00 1.35
N SER A 163 -25.95 9.33 2.59
CA SER A 163 -26.81 9.31 3.76
C SER A 163 -26.52 10.50 4.67
N SER A 164 -27.57 11.18 5.16
CA SER A 164 -27.45 12.22 6.18
C SER A 164 -27.25 11.66 7.59
N ALA A 165 -27.56 10.37 7.79
CA ALA A 165 -27.49 9.73 9.10
C ALA A 165 -26.03 9.58 9.56
N VAL A 166 -25.81 9.93 10.83
CA VAL A 166 -24.58 9.64 11.55
C VAL A 166 -24.56 8.16 11.91
N ARG A 167 -23.42 7.50 11.68
CA ARG A 167 -23.23 6.09 12.00
C ARG A 167 -22.20 5.96 13.11
N THR A 168 -22.54 5.20 14.14
CA THR A 168 -21.61 4.78 15.19
C THR A 168 -21.36 3.28 15.05
N VAL A 169 -20.11 2.88 14.95
CA VAL A 169 -19.75 1.48 14.70
C VAL A 169 -18.51 1.09 15.53
N SER A 170 -18.34 -0.21 15.73
CA SER A 170 -17.16 -0.79 16.38
C SER A 170 -16.12 -1.12 15.30
N PRO A 171 -15.02 -0.35 15.15
CA PRO A 171 -13.99 -0.59 14.14
C PRO A 171 -13.09 -1.74 14.57
N TRP A 172 -12.87 -2.70 13.69
CA TRP A 172 -12.03 -3.87 14.01
C TRP A 172 -10.77 -3.93 13.17
N GLN A 173 -10.90 -3.79 11.85
CA GLN A 173 -9.77 -3.91 10.93
C GLN A 173 -9.95 -2.98 9.74
N LEU A 174 -8.82 -2.60 9.12
CA LEU A 174 -8.79 -2.00 7.81
C LEU A 174 -8.30 -3.03 6.81
N ALA A 175 -9.01 -3.14 5.69
CA ALA A 175 -8.62 -3.96 4.56
C ALA A 175 -8.32 -3.07 3.36
N TRP A 176 -7.36 -3.48 2.55
CA TRP A 176 -7.05 -2.86 1.27
C TRP A 176 -7.52 -3.78 0.15
N GLU A 177 -8.45 -3.31 -0.67
CA GLU A 177 -9.02 -4.07 -1.77
C GLU A 177 -9.27 -3.16 -2.98
N ASN A 178 -8.77 -3.56 -4.15
CA ASN A 178 -8.93 -2.83 -5.42
C ASN A 178 -8.61 -1.32 -5.34
N GLY A 179 -7.51 -0.98 -4.66
CA GLY A 179 -7.06 0.40 -4.54
C GLY A 179 -7.88 1.25 -3.55
N CYS A 180 -8.69 0.65 -2.68
CA CYS A 180 -9.51 1.35 -1.68
C CYS A 180 -9.31 0.76 -0.28
N TYR A 181 -9.36 1.63 0.73
CA TYR A 181 -9.48 1.20 2.12
C TYR A 181 -10.93 0.89 2.48
N TYR A 182 -11.12 -0.23 3.14
CA TYR A 182 -12.39 -0.64 3.72
C TYR A 182 -12.24 -0.81 5.23
N LEU A 183 -13.13 -0.17 5.98
CA LEU A 183 -13.30 -0.47 7.39
C LEU A 183 -14.18 -1.70 7.54
N ILE A 184 -13.69 -2.71 8.24
CA ILE A 184 -14.47 -3.86 8.72
C ILE A 184 -14.94 -3.51 10.11
N ALA A 185 -16.25 -3.34 10.28
CA ALA A 185 -16.86 -2.90 11.50
C ALA A 185 -17.95 -3.88 11.97
N TYR A 186 -18.07 -3.99 13.30
CA TYR A 186 -19.11 -4.78 13.94
C TYR A 186 -20.32 -3.92 14.29
N GLN A 187 -21.52 -4.48 14.10
CA GLN A 187 -22.80 -3.88 14.47
C GLN A 187 -23.68 -4.93 15.16
N ASP A 188 -23.92 -4.77 16.45
CA ASP A 188 -24.59 -5.76 17.31
C ASP A 188 -25.99 -6.18 16.85
N GLU A 189 -26.75 -5.26 16.27
CA GLU A 189 -28.19 -5.44 16.05
C GLU A 189 -28.53 -5.88 14.62
N LYS A 190 -27.54 -6.22 13.81
CA LYS A 190 -27.73 -6.51 12.38
C LYS A 190 -27.16 -7.86 11.99
N ALA A 191 -27.91 -8.58 11.18
CA ALA A 191 -27.43 -9.79 10.52
C ALA A 191 -27.15 -9.50 9.04
N PRO A 192 -25.93 -9.78 8.54
CA PRO A 192 -24.74 -10.21 9.27
C PRO A 192 -24.16 -9.08 10.15
N PRO A 193 -23.47 -9.43 11.26
CA PRO A 193 -22.96 -8.46 12.23
C PRO A 193 -21.78 -7.65 11.71
N VAL A 194 -21.14 -8.07 10.63
CA VAL A 194 -19.99 -7.37 10.02
C VAL A 194 -20.45 -6.53 8.83
N ARG A 195 -19.99 -5.30 8.79
CA ARG A 195 -20.23 -4.35 7.71
C ARG A 195 -18.93 -3.80 7.16
N HIS A 196 -18.94 -3.56 5.86
CA HIS A 196 -17.83 -2.94 5.14
C HIS A 196 -18.17 -1.50 4.81
N TYR A 197 -17.25 -0.59 5.10
CA TYR A 197 -17.40 0.81 4.75
C TYR A 197 -16.17 1.27 3.98
N ARG A 198 -16.34 1.77 2.78
CA ARG A 198 -15.25 2.42 2.03
C ARG A 198 -14.86 3.71 2.74
N VAL A 199 -13.59 3.84 3.08
CA VAL A 199 -13.09 4.97 3.87
C VAL A 199 -13.16 6.28 3.09
N ASP A 200 -12.98 6.25 1.77
CA ASP A 200 -13.11 7.41 0.88
C ASP A 200 -14.55 7.96 0.77
N ARG A 201 -15.53 7.21 1.29
CA ARG A 201 -16.94 7.64 1.39
C ARG A 201 -17.34 8.10 2.78
N MET A 202 -16.42 8.11 3.73
CA MET A 202 -16.64 8.61 5.08
C MET A 202 -16.33 10.09 5.16
N ALA A 203 -17.09 10.81 5.98
CA ALA A 203 -16.85 12.21 6.30
C ALA A 203 -16.97 12.43 7.81
N GLY A 204 -16.05 13.22 8.39
CA GLY A 204 -16.05 13.58 9.79
C GLY A 204 -15.89 12.37 10.70
N VAL A 205 -14.83 11.57 10.48
CA VAL A 205 -14.52 10.42 11.34
C VAL A 205 -14.04 10.92 12.68
N LEU A 206 -14.78 10.56 13.74
CA LEU A 206 -14.49 10.91 15.14
C LEU A 206 -14.25 9.61 15.92
N VAL A 207 -13.18 9.57 16.68
CA VAL A 207 -12.90 8.51 17.65
C VAL A 207 -13.65 8.87 18.94
N LEU A 208 -14.47 7.95 19.43
CA LEU A 208 -15.18 8.11 20.70
C LEU A 208 -14.36 7.49 21.84
N ASP A 209 -14.66 7.86 23.09
CA ASP A 209 -14.00 7.24 24.24
C ASP A 209 -14.68 5.93 24.70
N GLU A 210 -15.81 5.60 24.09
CA GLU A 210 -16.56 4.39 24.39
C GLU A 210 -15.87 3.15 23.80
N PRO A 211 -15.82 2.02 24.55
CA PRO A 211 -15.18 0.80 24.08
C PRO A 211 -15.95 0.17 22.91
N ARG A 212 -15.21 -0.37 21.94
CA ARG A 212 -15.80 -1.13 20.83
C ARG A 212 -16.42 -2.44 21.30
N ARG A 213 -17.44 -2.91 20.57
CA ARG A 213 -18.16 -4.16 20.81
C ARG A 213 -17.70 -5.25 19.82
N GLY A 214 -18.12 -6.51 20.05
CA GLY A 214 -17.84 -7.63 19.17
C GLY A 214 -16.52 -8.37 19.45
N LYS A 215 -15.92 -8.20 20.63
CA LYS A 215 -14.65 -8.84 21.01
C LYS A 215 -14.69 -10.36 20.86
N GLU A 216 -15.76 -11.00 21.30
CA GLU A 216 -15.91 -12.46 21.21
C GLU A 216 -16.00 -12.94 19.75
N PHE A 217 -16.73 -12.21 18.91
CA PHE A 217 -16.82 -12.51 17.47
C PHE A 217 -15.45 -12.41 16.80
N PHE A 218 -14.67 -11.37 17.08
CA PHE A 218 -13.37 -11.15 16.41
C PHE A 218 -12.22 -11.94 17.05
N ARG A 219 -12.42 -12.65 18.15
CA ARG A 219 -11.38 -13.51 18.76
C ARG A 219 -10.96 -14.66 17.83
N THR A 220 -11.91 -15.19 17.06
CA THR A 220 -11.70 -16.30 16.11
C THR A 220 -11.81 -15.84 14.65
N PHE A 221 -11.85 -14.53 14.40
CA PHE A 221 -12.06 -13.98 13.06
C PHE A 221 -10.77 -14.04 12.24
N ASP A 222 -10.81 -14.82 11.17
CA ASP A 222 -9.74 -14.93 10.20
C ASP A 222 -9.98 -13.94 9.04
N LEU A 223 -9.28 -12.80 9.08
CA LEU A 223 -9.41 -11.77 8.03
C LEU A 223 -9.01 -12.27 6.64
N PRO A 224 -7.88 -12.96 6.42
CA PRO A 224 -7.55 -13.52 5.13
C PRO A 224 -8.65 -14.44 4.57
N ALA A 225 -9.14 -15.39 5.36
CA ALA A 225 -10.23 -16.26 4.95
C ALA A 225 -11.52 -15.47 4.65
N TYR A 226 -11.81 -14.46 5.47
CA TYR A 226 -12.96 -13.58 5.26
C TYR A 226 -12.86 -12.81 3.94
N LEU A 227 -11.70 -12.23 3.62
CA LEU A 227 -11.49 -11.47 2.38
C LEU A 227 -11.58 -12.36 1.14
N ARG A 228 -11.06 -13.60 1.21
CA ARG A 228 -11.15 -14.56 0.10
C ARG A 228 -12.58 -14.89 -0.30
N LYS A 229 -13.53 -14.91 0.66
CA LYS A 229 -14.96 -15.18 0.41
C LYS A 229 -15.69 -14.01 -0.28
N HIS A 230 -15.15 -12.78 -0.18
CA HIS A 230 -15.81 -11.58 -0.68
C HIS A 230 -15.20 -11.13 -2.00
N PHE A 231 -16.04 -10.72 -2.93
CA PHE A 231 -15.63 -10.09 -4.19
C PHE A 231 -15.89 -8.59 -4.10
N ASN A 232 -14.82 -7.79 -4.22
CA ASN A 232 -14.86 -6.32 -4.10
C ASN A 232 -15.54 -5.83 -2.82
N MET A 233 -15.45 -6.59 -1.72
CA MET A 233 -16.08 -6.28 -0.43
C MET A 233 -17.62 -6.19 -0.49
N PHE A 234 -18.25 -6.79 -1.51
CA PHE A 234 -19.71 -6.92 -1.54
C PHE A 234 -20.15 -8.06 -0.63
N GLY A 235 -21.17 -7.78 0.18
CA GLY A 235 -21.81 -8.78 1.01
C GLY A 235 -22.77 -9.67 0.20
N GLY A 236 -23.09 -10.82 0.76
CA GLY A 236 -24.05 -11.77 0.18
C GLY A 236 -24.24 -12.95 1.13
N THR A 237 -25.14 -13.87 0.77
CA THR A 237 -25.28 -15.12 1.50
C THR A 237 -24.09 -16.02 1.21
N GLU A 238 -23.49 -16.58 2.27
CA GLU A 238 -22.38 -17.51 2.14
C GLU A 238 -22.88 -18.89 1.66
N TYR A 239 -22.25 -19.39 0.61
CA TYR A 239 -22.43 -20.76 0.11
C TYR A 239 -21.09 -21.45 -0.06
N ARG A 240 -21.04 -22.76 0.12
CA ARG A 240 -19.96 -23.58 -0.40
C ARG A 240 -20.21 -23.81 -1.88
N VAL A 241 -19.38 -23.19 -2.72
CA VAL A 241 -19.54 -23.20 -4.17
C VAL A 241 -18.51 -24.13 -4.79
N THR A 242 -18.95 -25.02 -5.68
CA THR A 242 -18.07 -25.82 -6.52
C THR A 242 -17.87 -25.08 -7.85
N LEU A 243 -16.61 -24.75 -8.13
CA LEU A 243 -16.19 -24.15 -9.40
C LEU A 243 -15.51 -25.23 -10.24
N ARG A 244 -15.91 -25.35 -11.50
CA ARG A 244 -15.24 -26.15 -12.53
C ARG A 244 -14.54 -25.19 -13.50
N CYS A 245 -13.26 -25.38 -13.72
CA CYS A 245 -12.40 -24.46 -14.46
C CYS A 245 -11.57 -25.20 -15.50
N ALA A 246 -11.26 -24.52 -16.62
CA ALA A 246 -10.29 -25.02 -17.59
C ALA A 246 -8.89 -25.09 -16.96
N ALA A 247 -8.10 -26.10 -17.31
CA ALA A 247 -6.81 -26.40 -16.67
C ALA A 247 -5.81 -25.22 -16.73
N ASP A 248 -5.85 -24.39 -17.79
CA ASP A 248 -5.01 -23.20 -17.95
C ASP A 248 -5.26 -22.12 -16.88
N LEU A 249 -6.38 -22.18 -16.16
CA LEU A 249 -6.74 -21.22 -15.12
C LEU A 249 -6.28 -21.64 -13.71
N GLU A 250 -5.65 -22.79 -13.52
CA GLU A 250 -5.22 -23.24 -12.19
C GLU A 250 -4.34 -22.21 -11.47
N PRO A 251 -3.33 -21.56 -12.10
CA PRO A 251 -2.53 -20.53 -11.43
C PRO A 251 -3.37 -19.34 -10.95
N VAL A 252 -4.34 -18.90 -11.75
CA VAL A 252 -5.25 -17.78 -11.43
C VAL A 252 -6.15 -18.13 -10.24
N MET A 253 -6.66 -19.37 -10.22
CA MET A 253 -7.50 -19.83 -9.09
C MET A 253 -6.69 -19.98 -7.80
N ARG A 254 -5.45 -20.47 -7.89
CA ARG A 254 -4.54 -20.55 -6.73
C ARG A 254 -4.15 -19.17 -6.21
N GLU A 255 -3.93 -18.19 -7.09
CA GLU A 255 -3.67 -16.81 -6.69
C GLU A 255 -4.88 -16.21 -5.95
N ARG A 256 -6.10 -16.43 -6.46
CA ARG A 256 -7.33 -15.86 -5.88
C ARG A 256 -7.77 -16.52 -4.59
N PHE A 257 -7.74 -17.85 -4.52
CA PHE A 257 -8.31 -18.64 -3.41
C PHE A 257 -7.27 -19.22 -2.47
N GLY A 258 -5.98 -19.11 -2.80
CA GLY A 258 -4.88 -19.64 -2.02
C GLY A 258 -4.64 -21.14 -2.29
N ARG A 259 -3.88 -21.75 -1.37
CA ARG A 259 -3.47 -23.16 -1.49
C ARG A 259 -4.39 -24.14 -0.74
N GLU A 260 -5.31 -23.62 0.06
CA GLU A 260 -6.17 -24.44 0.91
C GLU A 260 -7.20 -25.29 0.13
N PRO A 261 -7.85 -24.78 -0.94
CA PRO A 261 -8.77 -25.60 -1.72
C PRO A 261 -8.05 -26.76 -2.41
N VAL A 262 -8.66 -27.95 -2.37
CA VAL A 262 -8.16 -29.12 -3.09
C VAL A 262 -8.62 -29.00 -4.54
N PHE A 263 -7.68 -28.89 -5.46
CA PHE A 263 -7.93 -28.83 -6.90
C PHE A 263 -7.94 -30.23 -7.46
N CYS A 264 -9.10 -30.71 -7.90
CA CYS A 264 -9.33 -32.07 -8.40
C CYS A 264 -9.32 -32.04 -9.93
N PRO A 265 -8.28 -32.60 -10.62
CA PRO A 265 -8.26 -32.65 -12.08
C PRO A 265 -9.32 -33.58 -12.64
N GLU A 266 -9.81 -33.27 -13.85
CA GLU A 266 -10.76 -34.07 -14.65
C GLU A 266 -10.10 -34.52 -15.96
N GLU A 267 -10.59 -35.62 -16.54
CA GLU A 267 -9.99 -36.22 -17.76
C GLU A 267 -10.14 -35.34 -19.01
N ASP A 268 -11.09 -34.42 -19.02
CA ASP A 268 -11.44 -33.56 -20.16
C ASP A 268 -10.64 -32.21 -20.19
N GLY A 269 -9.55 -32.11 -19.43
CA GLY A 269 -8.73 -30.89 -19.37
C GLY A 269 -9.32 -29.79 -18.50
N HIS A 270 -10.17 -30.13 -17.55
CA HIS A 270 -10.70 -29.25 -16.51
C HIS A 270 -10.23 -29.70 -15.12
N PHE A 271 -10.52 -28.88 -14.14
CA PHE A 271 -10.44 -29.23 -12.72
C PHE A 271 -11.60 -28.58 -11.96
N HIS A 272 -11.95 -29.15 -10.83
CA HIS A 272 -12.94 -28.55 -9.94
C HIS A 272 -12.39 -28.41 -8.52
N PHE A 273 -12.99 -27.51 -7.75
CA PHE A 273 -12.68 -27.29 -6.34
C PHE A 273 -13.84 -26.61 -5.62
N ASP A 274 -13.88 -26.79 -4.31
CA ASP A 274 -14.89 -26.22 -3.42
C ASP A 274 -14.34 -25.04 -2.62
N VAL A 275 -15.08 -23.94 -2.59
CA VAL A 275 -14.73 -22.74 -1.80
C VAL A 275 -15.95 -22.10 -1.15
N PRO A 276 -15.82 -21.54 0.06
CA PRO A 276 -16.84 -20.69 0.65
C PRO A 276 -16.85 -19.33 -0.06
N ILE A 277 -18.02 -18.92 -0.57
CA ILE A 277 -18.22 -17.65 -1.29
C ILE A 277 -19.41 -16.90 -0.70
N CYS A 278 -19.23 -15.60 -0.42
CA CYS A 278 -20.35 -14.66 -0.24
C CYS A 278 -20.88 -14.29 -1.63
N VAL A 279 -21.93 -15.00 -2.06
CA VAL A 279 -22.49 -14.88 -3.39
C VAL A 279 -23.08 -13.49 -3.61
N SER A 280 -22.61 -12.81 -4.64
CA SER A 280 -22.97 -11.44 -4.98
C SER A 280 -22.89 -11.23 -6.49
N GLN A 281 -23.46 -10.13 -6.98
CA GLN A 281 -23.34 -9.76 -8.40
C GLN A 281 -21.88 -9.61 -8.84
N GLN A 282 -20.98 -9.18 -7.94
CA GLN A 282 -19.56 -9.06 -8.24
C GLN A 282 -18.89 -10.43 -8.44
N PHE A 283 -19.27 -11.42 -7.64
CA PHE A 283 -18.85 -12.80 -7.85
C PHE A 283 -19.31 -13.32 -9.22
N PHE A 284 -20.57 -13.12 -9.57
CA PHE A 284 -21.10 -13.54 -10.87
C PHE A 284 -20.41 -12.82 -12.04
N GLY A 285 -20.19 -11.52 -11.93
CA GLY A 285 -19.44 -10.76 -12.92
C GLY A 285 -18.00 -11.27 -13.09
N TRP A 286 -17.36 -11.68 -12.00
CA TRP A 286 -16.03 -12.30 -12.04
C TRP A 286 -16.05 -13.64 -12.76
N VAL A 287 -17.02 -14.51 -12.47
CA VAL A 287 -17.21 -15.80 -13.19
C VAL A 287 -17.42 -15.56 -14.69
N CYS A 288 -18.34 -14.66 -15.06
CA CYS A 288 -18.64 -14.34 -16.46
C CYS A 288 -17.42 -13.76 -17.20
N GLY A 289 -16.52 -13.07 -16.51
CA GLY A 289 -15.30 -12.48 -17.07
C GLY A 289 -14.34 -13.51 -17.70
N PHE A 290 -14.48 -14.80 -17.38
CA PHE A 290 -13.68 -15.89 -17.97
C PHE A 290 -14.28 -16.50 -19.26
N GLY A 291 -15.38 -15.92 -19.78
CA GLY A 291 -15.92 -16.31 -21.08
C GLY A 291 -16.33 -17.80 -21.19
N GLY A 292 -16.83 -18.39 -20.11
CA GLY A 292 -17.25 -19.79 -20.07
C GLY A 292 -16.17 -20.80 -19.62
N LYS A 293 -14.95 -20.38 -19.40
CA LYS A 293 -13.87 -21.23 -18.84
C LYS A 293 -14.02 -21.51 -17.34
N VAL A 294 -14.94 -20.83 -16.65
CA VAL A 294 -15.28 -21.02 -15.25
C VAL A 294 -16.78 -21.26 -15.15
N GLU A 295 -17.17 -22.37 -14.55
CA GLU A 295 -18.55 -22.79 -14.36
C GLU A 295 -18.84 -22.96 -12.87
N VAL A 296 -20.02 -22.49 -12.43
CA VAL A 296 -20.58 -22.80 -11.11
C VAL A 296 -21.38 -24.10 -11.24
N THR A 297 -20.86 -25.21 -10.73
CA THR A 297 -21.52 -26.53 -10.84
C THR A 297 -22.41 -26.83 -9.64
N ALA A 298 -22.06 -26.31 -8.45
CA ALA A 298 -22.88 -26.45 -7.24
C ALA A 298 -22.74 -25.22 -6.34
N PRO A 299 -23.74 -24.94 -5.47
CA PRO A 299 -25.03 -25.59 -5.38
C PRO A 299 -26.01 -25.11 -6.45
N ALA A 300 -27.05 -25.86 -6.71
CA ALA A 300 -28.07 -25.54 -7.72
C ALA A 300 -28.70 -24.15 -7.54
N ALA A 301 -28.87 -23.70 -6.31
CA ALA A 301 -29.40 -22.37 -6.00
C ALA A 301 -28.50 -21.23 -6.53
N VAL A 302 -27.17 -21.36 -6.42
CA VAL A 302 -26.21 -20.36 -6.92
C VAL A 302 -26.15 -20.40 -8.45
N ARG A 303 -26.19 -21.59 -9.03
CA ARG A 303 -26.29 -21.81 -10.49
C ARG A 303 -27.51 -21.15 -11.09
N ALA A 304 -28.69 -21.33 -10.45
CA ALA A 304 -29.95 -20.70 -10.89
C ALA A 304 -29.87 -19.15 -10.82
N GLN A 305 -29.27 -18.58 -9.78
CA GLN A 305 -29.08 -17.13 -9.67
C GLN A 305 -28.18 -16.58 -10.78
N LEU A 306 -27.07 -17.26 -11.08
CA LEU A 306 -26.17 -16.89 -12.19
C LEU A 306 -26.91 -16.95 -13.53
N HIS A 307 -27.65 -18.04 -13.78
CA HIS A 307 -28.44 -18.22 -15.01
C HIS A 307 -29.45 -17.09 -15.19
N GLN A 308 -30.21 -16.75 -14.14
CA GLN A 308 -31.19 -15.67 -14.16
C GLN A 308 -30.54 -14.32 -14.48
N MET A 309 -29.36 -14.03 -13.88
CA MET A 309 -28.63 -12.80 -14.16
C MET A 309 -28.19 -12.73 -15.62
N VAL A 310 -27.62 -13.82 -16.16
CA VAL A 310 -27.15 -13.86 -17.57
C VAL A 310 -28.32 -13.73 -18.55
N GLN A 311 -29.46 -14.39 -18.30
CA GLN A 311 -30.65 -14.21 -19.11
C GLN A 311 -31.17 -12.77 -19.12
N GLY A 312 -31.27 -12.13 -17.93
CA GLY A 312 -31.69 -10.73 -17.82
C GLY A 312 -30.77 -9.78 -18.58
N LEU A 313 -29.45 -9.99 -18.54
CA LEU A 313 -28.50 -9.23 -19.33
C LEU A 313 -28.66 -9.45 -20.84
N ALA A 314 -28.86 -10.70 -21.27
CA ALA A 314 -29.07 -11.01 -22.67
C ALA A 314 -30.38 -10.36 -23.23
N GLU A 315 -31.42 -10.25 -22.42
CA GLU A 315 -32.67 -9.58 -22.78
C GLU A 315 -32.51 -8.06 -22.89
N GLN A 316 -31.70 -7.44 -21.99
CA GLN A 316 -31.43 -6.01 -22.01
C GLN A 316 -30.58 -5.55 -23.22
N HIS A 317 -29.82 -6.44 -23.82
CA HIS A 317 -28.87 -6.13 -24.90
C HIS A 317 -29.27 -6.78 -26.24
N ARG A 318 -30.52 -7.19 -26.38
CA ARG A 318 -31.14 -7.52 -27.67
C ARG A 318 -31.66 -6.27 -28.36
#